data_0609df4b029b19a87dc24f87926d1fc5
#
_entry.id   0609df4b029b19a87dc24f87926d1fc5
#
_cell.length_a   1.000
_cell.length_b   1.000
_cell.length_c   1.000
_cell.angle_alpha   90.00
_cell.angle_beta   90.00
_cell.angle_gamma   90.00
#
_symmetry.space_group_name_H-M   'P 1'
#
loop_
_entity.id
_entity.type
_entity.pdbx_description
1 polymer ?
#
loop_
_entity_poly.entity_id
_entity_poly.type
_entity_poly.pdbx_seq_one_letter_code
_entity_poly.pdbx_strand_id
1 'polypeptide(L)'
;MSRFGRLICLTGPNTGREYELDDEITSVGRASGSTIVLADGFASRQHAEVRYTGEGYQLADLGSKNGVYVGGRRLGPDEQVWLNDGDEIQFASTRFRFQDPSATVTAPSLLAVQEPSLRVEQATRQV
;
A
#
# COMPACT_ATOMS: atom_id res chain seq x y z
N MET A 1 -7.53 18.71 -5.51
CA MET A 1 -7.14 17.35 -5.88
C MET A 1 -5.90 16.95 -5.10
N SER A 2 -5.95 15.81 -4.47
CA SER A 2 -4.81 15.33 -3.69
C SER A 2 -3.75 14.76 -4.60
N ARG A 3 -2.48 15.03 -4.29
CA ARG A 3 -1.36 14.37 -4.96
C ARG A 3 -0.65 13.39 -4.05
N PHE A 4 -1.20 13.15 -2.87
CA PHE A 4 -0.67 12.16 -1.95
C PHE A 4 -1.32 10.81 -2.23
N GLY A 5 -0.60 9.74 -1.91
CA GLY A 5 -1.17 8.42 -1.93
C GLY A 5 -2.23 8.26 -0.87
N ARG A 6 -3.03 7.21 -1.00
CA ARG A 6 -4.07 6.91 -0.02
C ARG A 6 -4.22 5.41 0.14
N LEU A 7 -4.74 5.03 1.29
CA LEU A 7 -5.13 3.65 1.56
C LEU A 7 -6.64 3.59 1.65
N ILE A 8 -7.24 2.65 0.93
CA ILE A 8 -8.68 2.45 0.95
C ILE A 8 -8.96 1.13 1.64
N CYS A 9 -9.75 1.18 2.70
CA CYS A 9 -10.09 -0.02 3.46
C CYS A 9 -11.05 -0.90 2.65
N LEU A 10 -10.69 -2.17 2.48
CA LEU A 10 -11.46 -3.09 1.65
C LEU A 10 -12.33 -4.04 2.46
N THR A 11 -11.97 -4.31 3.73
CA THR A 11 -12.68 -5.29 4.54
C THR A 11 -12.88 -4.75 5.95
N GLY A 12 -13.82 -5.35 6.67
CA GLY A 12 -14.06 -5.01 8.06
C GLY A 12 -15.02 -3.83 8.23
N PRO A 13 -15.15 -3.32 9.47
CA PRO A 13 -16.15 -2.29 9.76
C PRO A 13 -15.88 -0.95 9.09
N ASN A 14 -14.64 -0.71 8.65
CA ASN A 14 -14.29 0.56 8.01
C ASN A 14 -14.19 0.44 6.48
N THR A 15 -14.80 -0.59 5.89
CA THR A 15 -14.78 -0.80 4.44
C THR A 15 -15.22 0.45 3.71
N GLY A 16 -14.43 0.86 2.71
CA GLY A 16 -14.70 2.04 1.90
C GLY A 16 -14.08 3.32 2.42
N ARG A 17 -13.57 3.30 3.65
CA ARG A 17 -12.94 4.49 4.21
C ARG A 17 -11.58 4.71 3.57
N GLU A 18 -11.29 5.98 3.25
CA GLU A 18 -10.03 6.35 2.62
C GLU A 18 -9.18 7.13 3.60
N TYR A 19 -7.88 6.82 3.61
CA TYR A 19 -6.91 7.50 4.48
C TYR A 19 -5.84 8.10 3.59
N GLU A 20 -5.73 9.43 3.60
CA GLU A 20 -4.73 10.13 2.81
C GLU A 20 -3.39 10.05 3.53
N LEU A 21 -2.33 9.74 2.78
CA LEU A 21 -0.99 9.56 3.33
C LEU A 21 -0.21 10.86 3.16
N ASP A 22 -0.64 11.90 3.85
CA ASP A 22 -0.08 13.24 3.71
C ASP A 22 0.96 13.58 4.77
N ASP A 23 1.24 12.65 5.68
CA ASP A 23 2.31 12.80 6.67
C ASP A 23 3.56 12.09 6.21
N GLU A 24 4.70 12.50 6.73
CA GLU A 24 5.95 11.81 6.45
C GLU A 24 5.89 10.36 6.91
N ILE A 25 5.30 10.12 8.07
CA ILE A 25 5.13 8.76 8.60
C ILE A 25 3.68 8.58 8.99
N THR A 26 3.05 7.55 8.44
CA THR A 26 1.70 7.15 8.79
C THR A 26 1.78 5.87 9.61
N SER A 27 1.38 5.91 10.87
CA SER A 27 1.38 4.73 11.72
C SER A 27 0.07 3.97 11.57
N VAL A 28 0.18 2.64 11.60
CA VAL A 28 -0.98 1.75 11.42
C VAL A 28 -0.98 0.76 12.58
N GLY A 29 -2.10 0.63 13.27
CA GLY A 29 -2.18 -0.31 14.35
C GLY A 29 -3.49 -0.23 15.10
N ARG A 30 -3.61 -1.09 16.12
CA ARG A 30 -4.82 -1.15 16.93
C ARG A 30 -4.84 -0.05 18.00
N ALA A 31 -3.68 0.51 18.33
CA ALA A 31 -3.63 1.56 19.35
C ALA A 31 -4.36 2.80 18.89
N SER A 32 -5.06 3.45 19.81
CA SER A 32 -5.88 4.63 19.49
C SER A 32 -5.04 5.82 19.04
N GLY A 33 -3.75 5.82 19.33
CA GLY A 33 -2.84 6.88 18.87
C GLY A 33 -2.31 6.67 17.47
N SER A 34 -2.63 5.55 16.82
CA SER A 34 -2.18 5.31 15.45
C SER A 34 -2.87 6.27 14.48
N THR A 35 -2.15 6.64 13.43
CA THR A 35 -2.76 7.48 12.39
C THR A 35 -3.91 6.75 11.72
N ILE A 36 -3.71 5.48 11.40
CA ILE A 36 -4.79 4.61 10.93
C ILE A 36 -5.05 3.59 12.03
N VAL A 37 -6.19 3.72 12.69
CA VAL A 37 -6.56 2.81 13.77
C VAL A 37 -7.30 1.63 13.18
N LEU A 38 -6.74 0.43 13.39
CA LEU A 38 -7.34 -0.80 12.89
C LEU A 38 -8.37 -1.32 13.88
N ALA A 39 -9.61 -1.49 13.43
CA ALA A 39 -10.67 -2.12 14.21
C ALA A 39 -10.56 -3.64 13.99
N ASP A 40 -9.46 -4.21 14.47
CA ASP A 40 -9.09 -5.60 14.17
C ASP A 40 -8.39 -6.16 15.39
N GLY A 41 -9.03 -7.10 16.06
CA GLY A 41 -8.49 -7.69 17.28
C GLY A 41 -7.21 -8.49 17.05
N PHE A 42 -6.90 -8.85 15.80
CA PHE A 42 -5.67 -9.57 15.47
C PHE A 42 -4.53 -8.62 15.12
N ALA A 43 -4.79 -7.33 15.04
CA ALA A 43 -3.74 -6.35 14.77
C ALA A 43 -2.96 -6.06 16.03
N SER A 44 -1.65 -5.83 15.87
CA SER A 44 -0.80 -5.37 16.97
C SER A 44 -1.08 -3.89 17.23
N ARG A 45 -0.77 -3.44 18.45
CA ARG A 45 -0.99 -2.04 18.81
C ARG A 45 -0.20 -1.13 17.89
N GLN A 46 1.07 -1.45 17.66
CA GLN A 46 1.91 -0.79 16.65
C GLN A 46 2.23 -1.87 15.62
N HIS A 47 1.50 -1.82 14.50
CA HIS A 47 1.53 -2.92 13.55
C HIS A 47 2.47 -2.64 12.38
N ALA A 48 2.38 -1.46 11.82
CA ALA A 48 3.13 -1.11 10.61
C ALA A 48 3.27 0.40 10.49
N GLU A 49 4.11 0.83 9.57
CA GLU A 49 4.17 2.24 9.22
C GLU A 49 4.37 2.38 7.71
N VAL A 50 3.84 3.47 7.17
CA VAL A 50 4.05 3.86 5.79
C VAL A 50 4.83 5.16 5.82
N ARG A 51 5.97 5.18 5.13
CA ARG A 51 6.85 6.35 5.11
C ARG A 51 6.88 6.96 3.72
N TYR A 52 6.65 8.26 3.66
CA TYR A 52 6.77 9.01 2.41
C TYR A 52 8.19 9.56 2.32
N THR A 53 8.87 9.24 1.21
CA THR A 53 10.28 9.59 1.05
C THR A 53 10.52 10.73 0.05
N GLY A 54 9.46 11.23 -0.57
CA GLY A 54 9.60 12.19 -1.66
C GLY A 54 9.69 11.52 -3.02
N GLU A 55 10.10 10.26 -3.05
CA GLU A 55 10.16 9.46 -4.28
C GLU A 55 9.06 8.42 -4.32
N GLY A 56 8.37 8.22 -3.21
CA GLY A 56 7.33 7.22 -3.12
C GLY A 56 7.06 6.85 -1.68
N TYR A 57 6.36 5.75 -1.49
CA TYR A 57 5.93 5.30 -0.17
C TYR A 57 6.56 3.95 0.13
N GLN A 58 7.11 3.81 1.32
CA GLN A 58 7.66 2.56 1.81
C GLN A 58 6.82 2.03 2.96
N LEU A 59 6.59 0.73 2.94
CA LEU A 59 5.83 0.05 3.98
C LEU A 59 6.76 -0.84 4.78
N ALA A 60 6.61 -0.82 6.10
CA ALA A 60 7.40 -1.66 7.00
C ALA A 60 6.52 -2.25 8.08
N ASP A 61 6.84 -3.50 8.45
CA ASP A 61 6.21 -4.20 9.57
C ASP A 61 7.00 -3.83 10.84
N LEU A 62 6.30 -3.39 11.87
CA LEU A 62 6.93 -2.98 13.14
C LEU A 62 7.00 -4.13 14.15
N GLY A 63 7.16 -5.37 13.65
CA GLY A 63 7.21 -6.53 14.52
C GLY A 63 5.83 -7.05 14.89
N SER A 64 4.89 -6.93 13.99
CA SER A 64 3.52 -7.34 14.26
C SER A 64 3.42 -8.85 14.45
N LYS A 65 2.47 -9.26 15.27
CA LYS A 65 2.26 -10.68 15.56
C LYS A 65 1.68 -11.42 14.36
N ASN A 66 0.72 -10.81 13.68
CA ASN A 66 0.00 -11.46 12.59
C ASN A 66 0.38 -10.99 11.21
N GLY A 67 1.39 -10.13 11.12
CA GLY A 67 2.06 -9.86 9.85
C GLY A 67 1.47 -8.74 9.02
N VAL A 68 2.29 -8.34 8.05
CA VAL A 68 1.93 -7.39 6.99
C VAL A 68 2.17 -8.11 5.67
N TYR A 69 1.20 -8.06 4.78
CA TYR A 69 1.27 -8.74 3.49
C TYR A 69 1.07 -7.74 2.38
N VAL A 70 1.83 -7.88 1.31
CA VAL A 70 1.66 -7.08 0.09
C VAL A 70 1.54 -8.05 -1.07
N GLY A 71 0.40 -7.99 -1.77
CA GLY A 71 0.13 -8.91 -2.87
C GLY A 71 0.17 -10.36 -2.44
N GLY A 72 -0.19 -10.64 -1.20
CA GLY A 72 -0.20 -12.00 -0.65
C GLY A 72 1.13 -12.47 -0.08
N ARG A 73 2.21 -11.67 -0.18
CA ARG A 73 3.52 -12.04 0.36
C ARG A 73 3.75 -11.33 1.69
N ARG A 74 4.11 -12.10 2.71
CA ARG A 74 4.41 -11.54 4.03
C ARG A 74 5.76 -10.84 4.03
N LEU A 75 5.81 -9.64 4.61
CA LEU A 75 7.06 -8.92 4.77
C LEU A 75 7.90 -9.56 5.88
N GLY A 76 9.22 -9.54 5.69
CA GLY A 76 10.14 -9.93 6.74
C GLY A 76 10.25 -8.87 7.82
N PRO A 77 10.87 -9.22 8.96
CA PRO A 77 10.88 -8.32 10.13
C PRO A 77 11.64 -7.01 9.92
N ASP A 78 12.63 -7.00 9.03
CA ASP A 78 13.39 -5.78 8.76
C ASP A 78 13.22 -5.31 7.33
N GLU A 79 12.23 -5.84 6.63
CA GLU A 79 12.01 -5.55 5.23
C GLU A 79 11.18 -4.29 5.06
N GLN A 80 11.64 -3.42 4.16
CA GLN A 80 10.87 -2.26 3.72
C GLN A 80 10.61 -2.43 2.24
N VAL A 81 9.36 -2.24 1.81
CA VAL A 81 9.00 -2.40 0.41
C VAL A 81 8.39 -1.12 -0.12
N TRP A 82 8.66 -0.83 -1.39
CA TRP A 82 8.01 0.26 -2.08
C TRP A 82 6.59 -0.14 -2.44
N LEU A 83 5.66 0.78 -2.24
CA LEU A 83 4.27 0.56 -2.62
C LEU A 83 4.05 1.06 -4.04
N ASN A 84 3.35 0.27 -4.83
CA ASN A 84 2.98 0.62 -6.19
C ASN A 84 1.46 0.84 -6.25
N ASP A 85 1.04 1.75 -7.13
CA ASP A 85 -0.38 2.02 -7.32
C ASP A 85 -1.13 0.71 -7.57
N GLY A 86 -2.19 0.51 -6.82
CA GLY A 86 -3.03 -0.68 -6.94
C GLY A 86 -2.62 -1.83 -6.04
N ASP A 87 -1.52 -1.70 -5.29
CA ASP A 87 -1.10 -2.78 -4.38
C ASP A 87 -2.17 -3.03 -3.33
N GLU A 88 -2.40 -4.31 -3.07
CA GLU A 88 -3.27 -4.71 -1.97
C GLU A 88 -2.42 -5.08 -0.78
N ILE A 89 -2.73 -4.45 0.37
CA ILE A 89 -1.96 -4.60 1.59
C ILE A 89 -2.87 -5.21 2.64
N GLN A 90 -2.35 -6.15 3.41
CA GLN A 90 -3.10 -6.74 4.51
C GLN A 90 -2.36 -6.54 5.81
N PHE A 91 -3.03 -5.96 6.80
CA PHE A 91 -2.54 -5.82 8.17
C PHE A 91 -3.37 -6.77 9.03
N ALA A 92 -2.78 -7.84 9.52
CA ALA A 92 -3.51 -8.88 10.25
C ALA A 92 -4.64 -9.42 9.37
N SER A 93 -5.91 -9.13 9.68
CA SER A 93 -7.03 -9.61 8.87
C SER A 93 -7.68 -8.51 8.04
N THR A 94 -7.18 -7.27 8.11
CA THR A 94 -7.79 -6.13 7.42
C THR A 94 -7.01 -5.80 6.16
N ARG A 95 -7.72 -5.67 5.05
CA ARG A 95 -7.11 -5.41 3.74
C ARG A 95 -7.35 -3.98 3.31
N PHE A 96 -6.36 -3.43 2.62
CA PHE A 96 -6.41 -2.09 2.05
C PHE A 96 -5.88 -2.14 0.63
N ARG A 97 -6.28 -1.15 -0.16
CA ARG A 97 -5.69 -0.92 -1.48
C ARG A 97 -4.94 0.40 -1.44
N PHE A 98 -3.71 0.37 -1.93
CA PHE A 98 -2.90 1.58 -2.05
C PHE A 98 -3.16 2.22 -3.40
N GLN A 99 -3.44 3.52 -3.41
CA GLN A 99 -3.59 4.29 -4.62
C GLN A 99 -2.62 5.46 -4.59
N ASP A 100 -1.89 5.63 -5.68
CA ASP A 100 -0.94 6.72 -5.83
C ASP A 100 -1.32 7.52 -7.07
N PRO A 101 -1.98 8.69 -6.90
CA PRO A 101 -2.41 9.45 -8.06
C PRO A 101 -1.25 9.96 -8.92
N SER A 102 -0.05 10.09 -8.34
CA SER A 102 1.10 10.53 -9.12
C SER A 102 1.61 9.45 -10.05
N ALA A 103 1.34 8.17 -9.73
CA ALA A 103 1.80 7.07 -10.56
C ALA A 103 1.07 7.01 -11.89
N THR A 104 -0.15 7.50 -11.95
CA THR A 104 -0.94 7.45 -13.18
C THR A 104 -0.41 8.40 -14.24
N VAL A 105 0.39 9.38 -13.85
CA VAL A 105 0.92 10.36 -14.79
C VAL A 105 2.02 9.76 -15.64
N THR A 106 2.74 8.79 -15.12
CA THR A 106 3.87 8.20 -15.81
C THR A 106 3.49 7.12 -16.79
N ALA A 107 2.28 6.68 -16.75
CA ALA A 107 1.86 5.58 -17.60
C ALA A 107 1.97 5.97 -19.06
N PRO A 108 2.70 5.55 -19.76
CA PRO A 108 2.74 5.68 -21.18
C PRO A 108 3.25 4.49 -21.80
N SER A 109 3.26 4.39 -20.77
CA SER A 109 3.43 3.73 -21.18
C SER A 109 3.60 3.12 -21.48
N LEU A 110 3.79 3.08 -21.51
CA LEU A 110 3.90 2.32 -21.92
C LEU A 110 4.17 1.88 -21.92
N LEU A 111 4.39 2.02 -21.89
CA LEU A 111 4.52 1.22 -22.09
C LEU A 111 4.69 0.73 -21.74
N ALA A 112 4.81 0.96 -21.63
CA ALA A 112 4.73 0.16 -21.65
C ALA A 112 4.85 -0.51 -21.32
N VAL A 113 5.06 -0.26 -21.38
CA VAL A 113 4.89 -1.21 -21.46
C VAL A 113 4.95 -1.96 -21.11
N GLN A 114 5.17 -1.80 -21.00
CA GLN A 114 4.93 -2.71 -21.18
C GLN A 114 4.87 -3.48 -21.03
N GLU A 115 5.14 -3.20 -21.00
CA GLU A 115 4.81 -4.11 -21.44
C GLU A 115 4.79 -4.77 -21.34
N PRO A 116 4.84 -4.39 -21.23
CA PRO A 116 4.49 -5.17 -21.62
C PRO A 116 4.42 -5.85 -21.54
N SER A 117 4.82 -5.51 -21.57
CA SER A 117 4.42 -6.17 -22.10
C SER A 117 4.37 -6.58 -22.28
N LEU A 118 4.57 -6.34 -22.19
CA LEU A 118 4.26 -6.78 -23.00
C LEU A 118 4.13 -7.08 -23.10
N ARG A 119 4.41 -6.99 -22.85
CA ARG A 119 4.08 -7.32 -23.63
C ARG A 119 3.96 -7.35 -24.08
N VAL A 120 4.17 -7.03 -23.84
CA VAL A 120 3.85 -7.11 -24.79
C VAL A 120 3.77 -7.24 -25.05
N GLU A 121 4.00 -6.96 -25.09
CA GLU A 121 3.65 -7.15 -25.94
C GLU A 121 3.39 -7.19 -26.11
N GLN A 122 3.75 -7.00 -26.21
CA GLN A 122 3.39 -7.06 -26.96
C GLN A 122 3.17 -6.91 -27.15
N ALA A 123 3.33 -6.74 -26.74
CA ALA A 123 3.04 -6.67 -27.44
C ALA A 123 3.01 -6.47 -27.70
N THR A 124 3.26 -6.25 -27.91
CA THR A 124 3.07 -6.24 -28.70
C THR A 124 2.94 -6.03 -28.98
N ARG A 125 3.13 -6.07 -28.97
CA ARG A 125 2.89 -6.02 -29.79
C ARG A 125 2.61 -5.77 -29.98
N GLN A 126 2.84 -5.52 -29.83
CA GLN A 126 2.58 -5.40 -30.45
C GLN A 126 2.40 -5.28 -30.57
N VAL A 127 2.60 -5.17 -30.49
CA VAL A 127 2.25 -5.06 -30.95
C VAL A 127 2.33 -5.07 -31.11
#